data_3ec10a090dfae4deea4b6fed61abff47
#
_entry.id   3ec10a090dfae4deea4b6fed61abff47
#
_cell.length_a   1.000
_cell.length_b   1.000
_cell.length_c   1.000
_cell.angle_alpha   90.00
_cell.angle_beta   90.00
_cell.angle_gamma   90.00
#
_symmetry.space_group_name_H-M   'P 1'
#
loop_
_entity.id
_entity.type
_entity.pdbx_description
1 polymer ?
#
loop_
_entity_poly.entity_id
_entity_poly.type
_entity_poly.pdbx_seq_one_letter_code
_entity_poly.pdbx_strand_id
1 'polypeptide(L)'
;ASTIIFKSMKDIRKTQAKAIKNPTGGHYDYGRQGTSTTYILQKILTKLEESYHVFTTPTGFGAVFLAIFSVTRPGDEIIAADPVYSPTRLLTENFLKEFNIKTTFYNPHDLKTLEKSITKKTKLIFVENPGSNSFDFQDIGKILSIAKKHKVLTAIDNTWGTPYFLKPIKLGFDCLL
;
A
#
# COMPACT_ATOMS: atom_id res chain seq x y z
N ALA A 1 -26.59 0.66 4.22
CA ALA A 1 -27.02 1.47 5.35
C ALA A 1 -25.87 1.71 6.31
N SER A 2 -25.73 2.96 6.79
CA SER A 2 -24.62 3.35 7.68
C SER A 2 -24.99 3.30 9.17
N THR A 3 -26.29 3.27 9.48
CA THR A 3 -26.77 3.25 10.87
C THR A 3 -26.67 1.85 11.47
N ILE A 4 -26.09 1.77 12.67
CA ILE A 4 -26.05 0.56 13.48
C ILE A 4 -26.95 0.77 14.70
N ILE A 5 -27.81 -0.20 14.98
CA ILE A 5 -28.76 -0.16 16.10
C ILE A 5 -28.09 -0.82 17.31
N PHE A 6 -28.04 -0.10 18.42
CA PHE A 6 -27.54 -0.58 19.70
C PHE A 6 -28.67 -0.82 20.69
N LYS A 7 -28.47 -1.77 21.60
CA LYS A 7 -29.45 -2.06 22.66
C LYS A 7 -29.57 -0.94 23.69
N SER A 8 -28.49 -0.17 23.89
CA SER A 8 -28.44 0.93 24.87
C SER A 8 -27.39 1.97 24.54
N MET A 9 -27.51 3.15 25.13
CA MET A 9 -26.49 4.21 25.08
C MET A 9 -25.18 3.77 25.74
N LYS A 10 -25.24 2.88 26.71
CA LYS A 10 -24.05 2.29 27.36
C LYS A 10 -23.23 1.46 26.37
N ASP A 11 -23.92 0.71 25.48
CA ASP A 11 -23.23 -0.12 24.47
C ASP A 11 -22.55 0.75 23.40
N ILE A 12 -23.20 1.85 22.99
CA ILE A 12 -22.59 2.83 22.07
C ILE A 12 -21.27 3.36 22.68
N ARG A 13 -21.35 3.92 23.90
CA ARG A 13 -20.18 4.49 24.58
C ARG A 13 -19.06 3.47 24.77
N LYS A 14 -19.39 2.22 25.13
CA LYS A 14 -18.42 1.13 25.25
C LYS A 14 -17.72 0.81 23.92
N THR A 15 -18.46 0.78 22.83
CA THR A 15 -17.94 0.49 21.50
C THR A 15 -17.03 1.64 21.01
N GLN A 16 -17.47 2.88 21.18
CA GLN A 16 -16.67 4.05 20.83
C GLN A 16 -15.36 4.13 21.63
N ALA A 17 -15.41 3.86 22.93
CA ALA A 17 -14.20 3.81 23.76
C ALA A 17 -13.22 2.73 23.32
N LYS A 18 -13.71 1.57 22.83
CA LYS A 18 -12.86 0.53 22.25
C LYS A 18 -12.25 0.98 20.93
N ALA A 19 -13.03 1.65 20.06
CA ALA A 19 -12.56 2.16 18.77
C ALA A 19 -11.42 3.17 18.93
N ILE A 20 -11.52 4.06 19.92
CA ILE A 20 -10.45 5.03 20.24
C ILE A 20 -9.15 4.32 20.66
N LYS A 21 -9.27 3.27 21.50
CA LYS A 21 -8.11 2.52 22.00
C LYS A 21 -7.46 1.61 20.96
N ASN A 22 -8.23 1.11 20.01
CA ASN A 22 -7.76 0.22 18.96
C ASN A 22 -8.49 0.52 17.65
N PRO A 23 -8.06 1.55 16.89
CA PRO A 23 -8.73 2.00 15.67
C PRO A 23 -8.85 0.92 14.58
N THR A 24 -7.93 -0.03 14.55
CA THR A 24 -7.93 -1.14 13.59
C THR A 24 -8.65 -2.39 14.09
N GLY A 25 -9.24 -2.33 15.27
CA GLY A 25 -9.84 -3.48 15.96
C GLY A 25 -11.18 -3.97 15.42
N GLY A 26 -11.72 -3.36 14.36
CA GLY A 26 -12.98 -3.76 13.76
C GLY A 26 -14.19 -3.49 14.65
N HIS A 27 -14.43 -2.24 14.96
CA HIS A 27 -15.52 -1.80 15.82
C HIS A 27 -16.78 -1.42 15.01
N TYR A 28 -17.93 -1.85 15.48
CA TYR A 28 -19.23 -1.66 14.79
C TYR A 28 -20.01 -0.51 15.43
N ASP A 29 -19.52 0.72 15.30
CA ASP A 29 -20.20 1.91 15.83
C ASP A 29 -20.93 2.70 14.73
N TYR A 30 -20.42 2.69 13.52
CA TYR A 30 -21.02 3.31 12.37
C TYR A 30 -20.66 2.56 11.07
N GLY A 31 -21.68 2.15 10.30
CA GLY A 31 -21.48 1.27 9.13
C GLY A 31 -20.61 1.85 8.02
N ARG A 32 -20.45 3.19 7.93
CA ARG A 32 -19.51 3.83 7.00
C ARG A 32 -18.05 3.51 7.32
N GLN A 33 -17.72 3.31 8.58
CA GLN A 33 -16.37 2.93 9.01
C GLN A 33 -16.07 1.46 8.76
N GLY A 34 -17.11 0.64 8.69
CA GLY A 34 -17.04 -0.78 8.40
C GLY A 34 -18.17 -1.57 9.02
N THR A 35 -18.33 -2.78 8.52
CA THR A 35 -19.31 -3.77 9.01
C THR A 35 -18.61 -5.06 9.39
N SER A 36 -19.34 -5.99 10.01
CA SER A 36 -18.80 -7.31 10.35
C SER A 36 -18.20 -8.03 9.14
N THR A 37 -18.87 -7.95 7.99
CA THR A 37 -18.42 -8.56 6.74
C THR A 37 -17.09 -7.96 6.27
N THR A 38 -16.97 -6.64 6.26
CA THR A 38 -15.74 -5.95 5.89
C THR A 38 -14.57 -6.34 6.80
N TYR A 39 -14.80 -6.34 8.11
CA TYR A 39 -13.75 -6.68 9.07
C TYR A 39 -13.36 -8.15 9.05
N ILE A 40 -14.31 -9.06 8.76
CA ILE A 40 -13.97 -10.49 8.55
C ILE A 40 -13.10 -10.64 7.32
N LEU A 41 -13.43 -10.00 6.20
CA LEU A 41 -12.61 -10.00 4.99
C LEU A 41 -11.20 -9.49 5.27
N GLN A 42 -11.08 -8.32 5.90
CA GLN A 42 -9.77 -7.75 6.27
C GLN A 42 -8.95 -8.72 7.13
N LYS A 43 -9.56 -9.39 8.12
CA LYS A 43 -8.89 -10.39 8.95
C LYS A 43 -8.42 -11.63 8.17
N ILE A 44 -9.24 -12.10 7.22
CA ILE A 44 -8.87 -13.23 6.37
C ILE A 44 -7.66 -12.84 5.51
N LEU A 45 -7.72 -11.67 4.85
CA LEU A 45 -6.62 -11.18 4.03
C LEU A 45 -5.35 -10.90 4.85
N THR A 46 -5.49 -10.33 6.05
CA THR A 46 -4.36 -10.13 6.98
C THR A 46 -3.63 -11.44 7.29
N LYS A 47 -4.38 -12.54 7.52
CA LYS A 47 -3.78 -13.86 7.75
C LYS A 47 -3.19 -14.45 6.48
N LEU A 48 -3.86 -14.27 5.35
CA LEU A 48 -3.43 -14.82 4.07
C LEU A 48 -2.13 -14.19 3.60
N GLU A 49 -2.00 -12.87 3.74
CA GLU A 49 -0.81 -12.08 3.36
C GLU A 49 0.27 -12.03 4.45
N GLU A 50 0.01 -12.62 5.62
CA GLU A 50 0.91 -12.55 6.77
C GLU A 50 1.27 -11.09 7.16
N SER A 51 0.31 -10.18 6.97
CA SER A 51 0.47 -8.73 7.19
C SER A 51 0.03 -8.31 8.60
N TYR A 52 0.42 -7.09 9.00
CA TYR A 52 -0.05 -6.50 10.26
C TYR A 52 -1.53 -6.12 10.20
N HIS A 53 -1.95 -5.50 9.09
CA HIS A 53 -3.34 -5.07 8.88
C HIS A 53 -3.64 -4.92 7.39
N VAL A 54 -4.91 -5.05 7.02
CA VAL A 54 -5.42 -4.83 5.66
C VAL A 54 -6.51 -3.76 5.68
N PHE A 55 -6.40 -2.79 4.79
CA PHE A 55 -7.45 -1.84 4.46
C PHE A 55 -8.06 -2.21 3.11
N THR A 56 -9.38 -2.21 3.03
CA THR A 56 -10.09 -2.44 1.77
C THR A 56 -10.42 -1.11 1.11
N THR A 57 -10.21 -1.02 -0.19
CA THR A 57 -10.57 0.13 -1.02
C THR A 57 -11.60 -0.28 -2.07
N PRO A 58 -12.40 0.66 -2.62
CA PRO A 58 -13.42 0.31 -3.61
C PRO A 58 -12.84 -0.10 -4.97
N THR A 59 -11.57 0.20 -5.24
CA THR A 59 -10.87 -0.13 -6.49
C THR A 59 -9.40 -0.41 -6.24
N GLY A 60 -8.75 -1.21 -7.11
CA GLY A 60 -7.29 -1.43 -7.06
C GLY A 60 -6.52 -0.12 -7.23
N PHE A 61 -6.95 0.77 -8.14
CA PHE A 61 -6.35 2.10 -8.29
C PHE A 61 -6.46 2.93 -7.01
N GLY A 62 -7.57 2.82 -6.27
CA GLY A 62 -7.71 3.45 -4.96
C GLY A 62 -6.71 2.92 -3.93
N ALA A 63 -6.35 1.63 -4.02
CA ALA A 63 -5.29 1.06 -3.18
C ALA A 63 -3.91 1.63 -3.53
N VAL A 64 -3.57 1.72 -4.82
CA VAL A 64 -2.33 2.36 -5.31
C VAL A 64 -2.23 3.80 -4.80
N PHE A 65 -3.30 4.59 -5.00
CA PHE A 65 -3.35 5.98 -4.52
C PHE A 65 -3.11 6.06 -3.02
N LEU A 66 -3.82 5.26 -2.24
CA LEU A 66 -3.73 5.26 -0.78
C LEU A 66 -2.32 4.89 -0.32
N ALA A 67 -1.71 3.86 -0.89
CA ALA A 67 -0.38 3.41 -0.53
C ALA A 67 0.68 4.51 -0.76
N ILE A 68 0.64 5.18 -1.91
CA ILE A 68 1.60 6.23 -2.25
C ILE A 68 1.33 7.49 -1.42
N PHE A 69 0.09 7.97 -1.38
CA PHE A 69 -0.25 9.25 -0.79
C PHE A 69 -0.17 9.24 0.76
N SER A 70 -0.33 8.07 1.38
CA SER A 70 -0.21 7.94 2.84
C SER A 70 1.20 8.23 3.36
N VAL A 71 2.24 7.94 2.58
CA VAL A 71 3.65 8.02 2.98
C VAL A 71 4.39 9.22 2.39
N THR A 72 3.78 9.96 1.45
CA THR A 72 4.40 11.09 0.78
C THR A 72 3.82 12.43 1.24
N ARG A 73 4.60 13.49 1.10
CA ARG A 73 4.24 14.89 1.37
C ARG A 73 4.79 15.78 0.25
N PRO A 74 4.27 17.01 0.08
CA PRO A 74 4.83 17.95 -0.90
C PRO A 74 6.34 18.14 -0.72
N GLY A 75 7.09 17.97 -1.81
CA GLY A 75 8.54 18.04 -1.84
C GLY A 75 9.26 16.70 -1.70
N ASP A 76 8.54 15.61 -1.45
CA ASP A 76 9.08 14.26 -1.41
C ASP A 76 9.27 13.68 -2.83
N GLU A 77 10.02 12.59 -2.90
CA GLU A 77 10.28 11.85 -4.13
C GLU A 77 9.89 10.38 -3.98
N ILE A 78 9.41 9.78 -5.05
CA ILE A 78 9.18 8.34 -5.16
C ILE A 78 9.98 7.78 -6.35
N ILE A 79 10.32 6.52 -6.27
CA ILE A 79 10.94 5.79 -7.37
C ILE A 79 10.01 4.64 -7.73
N ALA A 80 9.63 4.52 -9.00
CA ALA A 80 8.74 3.47 -9.48
C ALA A 80 9.42 2.64 -10.58
N ALA A 81 9.07 1.36 -10.67
CA ALA A 81 9.49 0.55 -11.80
C ALA A 81 8.90 1.09 -13.11
N ASP A 82 9.66 1.10 -14.19
CA ASP A 82 9.19 1.65 -15.46
C ASP A 82 7.93 0.94 -16.00
N PRO A 83 7.83 -0.41 -15.97
CA PRO A 83 6.65 -1.12 -16.45
C PRO A 83 5.51 -1.20 -15.41
N VAL A 84 5.23 -0.12 -14.68
CA VAL A 84 4.06 -0.08 -13.79
C VAL A 84 2.75 0.05 -14.59
N TYR A 85 1.66 -0.38 -13.97
CA TYR A 85 0.30 -0.22 -14.46
C TYR A 85 0.04 1.20 -14.95
N SER A 86 -0.53 1.35 -16.16
CA SER A 86 -0.68 2.66 -16.82
C SER A 86 -1.38 3.72 -15.96
N PRO A 87 -2.47 3.42 -15.23
CA PRO A 87 -3.06 4.40 -14.32
C PRO A 87 -2.13 4.81 -13.17
N THR A 88 -1.26 3.91 -12.67
CA THR A 88 -0.22 4.26 -11.67
C THR A 88 0.76 5.26 -12.26
N ARG A 89 1.19 5.06 -13.52
CA ARG A 89 2.04 6.01 -14.22
C ARG A 89 1.37 7.37 -14.35
N LEU A 90 0.11 7.42 -14.81
CA LEU A 90 -0.64 8.67 -14.94
C LEU A 90 -0.83 9.39 -13.59
N LEU A 91 -1.09 8.63 -12.53
CA LEU A 91 -1.15 9.17 -11.17
C LEU A 91 0.16 9.88 -10.79
N THR A 92 1.28 9.22 -11.03
CA THR A 92 2.59 9.69 -10.59
C THR A 92 3.15 10.81 -11.46
N GLU A 93 2.93 10.77 -12.76
CA GLU A 93 3.43 11.80 -13.70
C GLU A 93 2.58 13.07 -13.72
N ASN A 94 1.28 12.96 -13.45
CA ASN A 94 0.36 14.10 -13.51
C ASN A 94 -0.09 14.54 -12.12
N PHE A 95 -0.94 13.74 -11.45
CA PHE A 95 -1.58 14.15 -10.21
C PHE A 95 -0.58 14.44 -9.09
N LEU A 96 0.38 13.55 -8.84
CA LEU A 96 1.36 13.76 -7.76
C LEU A 96 2.30 14.95 -8.03
N LYS A 97 2.54 15.26 -9.30
CA LYS A 97 3.32 16.43 -9.70
C LYS A 97 2.65 17.74 -9.28
N GLU A 98 1.31 17.83 -9.35
CA GLU A 98 0.56 18.98 -8.87
C GLU A 98 0.73 19.21 -7.36
N PHE A 99 0.99 18.14 -6.61
CA PHE A 99 1.32 18.20 -5.18
C PHE A 99 2.82 18.34 -4.90
N ASN A 100 3.63 18.66 -5.94
CA ASN A 100 5.08 18.79 -5.81
C ASN A 100 5.74 17.49 -5.29
N ILE A 101 5.20 16.33 -5.65
CA ILE A 101 5.80 15.01 -5.40
C ILE A 101 6.42 14.53 -6.71
N LYS A 102 7.73 14.34 -6.72
CA LYS A 102 8.46 13.91 -7.92
C LYS A 102 8.51 12.39 -8.02
N THR A 103 8.30 11.87 -9.23
CA THR A 103 8.51 10.45 -9.54
C THR A 103 9.69 10.27 -10.48
N THR A 104 10.53 9.30 -10.18
CA THR A 104 11.62 8.82 -11.05
C THR A 104 11.36 7.37 -11.39
N PHE A 105 11.40 7.01 -12.67
CA PHE A 105 11.24 5.63 -13.11
C PHE A 105 12.60 4.96 -13.29
N TYR A 106 12.72 3.70 -12.90
CA TYR A 106 13.90 2.89 -13.11
C TYR A 106 13.63 1.67 -13.99
N ASN A 107 14.64 1.28 -14.74
CA ASN A 107 14.58 0.04 -15.51
C ASN A 107 14.66 -1.17 -14.56
N PRO A 108 13.70 -2.11 -14.58
CA PRO A 108 13.69 -3.29 -13.71
C PRO A 108 14.91 -4.19 -13.86
N HIS A 109 15.60 -4.14 -15.00
CA HIS A 109 16.83 -4.89 -15.28
C HIS A 109 18.09 -4.16 -14.86
N ASP A 110 18.02 -2.89 -14.44
CA ASP A 110 19.17 -2.09 -13.97
C ASP A 110 18.95 -1.51 -12.58
N LEU A 111 19.14 -2.34 -11.57
CA LEU A 111 19.01 -1.94 -10.17
C LEU A 111 20.16 -0.99 -9.69
N LYS A 112 21.22 -0.85 -10.47
CA LYS A 112 22.24 0.18 -10.18
C LYS A 112 21.68 1.58 -10.44
N THR A 113 20.85 1.73 -11.47
CA THR A 113 20.14 2.98 -11.75
C THR A 113 19.11 3.27 -10.67
N LEU A 114 18.37 2.26 -10.19
CA LEU A 114 17.49 2.40 -9.03
C LEU A 114 18.26 3.00 -7.84
N GLU A 115 19.36 2.38 -7.43
CA GLU A 115 20.11 2.81 -6.25
C GLU A 115 20.67 4.23 -6.42
N LYS A 116 21.19 4.59 -7.59
CA LYS A 116 21.70 5.94 -7.89
C LYS A 116 20.61 7.02 -7.87
N SER A 117 19.35 6.64 -8.12
CA SER A 117 18.20 7.56 -8.13
C SER A 117 17.70 7.91 -6.74
N ILE A 118 18.16 7.21 -5.70
CA ILE A 118 17.73 7.48 -4.32
C ILE A 118 18.38 8.77 -3.83
N THR A 119 17.55 9.67 -3.31
CA THR A 119 17.96 10.93 -2.69
C THR A 119 17.52 10.99 -1.22
N LYS A 120 17.89 12.03 -0.50
CA LYS A 120 17.38 12.28 0.88
C LYS A 120 15.86 12.53 0.92
N LYS A 121 15.25 12.86 -0.21
CA LYS A 121 13.81 13.11 -0.36
C LYS A 121 13.02 11.87 -0.75
N THR A 122 13.68 10.79 -1.17
CA THR A 122 13.03 9.55 -1.58
C THR A 122 12.35 8.90 -0.37
N LYS A 123 11.03 8.73 -0.45
CA LYS A 123 10.19 8.13 0.61
C LYS A 123 9.75 6.72 0.29
N LEU A 124 9.57 6.41 -0.99
CA LEU A 124 8.97 5.15 -1.41
C LEU A 124 9.66 4.63 -2.68
N ILE A 125 9.94 3.34 -2.69
CA ILE A 125 10.18 2.56 -3.90
C ILE A 125 8.91 1.76 -4.18
N PHE A 126 8.24 2.06 -5.29
CA PHE A 126 7.03 1.37 -5.74
C PHE A 126 7.40 0.36 -6.82
N VAL A 127 7.09 -0.90 -6.55
CA VAL A 127 7.40 -2.05 -7.40
C VAL A 127 6.09 -2.64 -7.94
N GLU A 128 6.11 -3.15 -9.15
CA GLU A 128 5.09 -4.06 -9.67
C GLU A 128 5.79 -5.29 -10.22
N ASN A 129 5.45 -6.48 -9.72
CA ASN A 129 6.19 -7.70 -10.08
C ASN A 129 5.27 -8.92 -10.17
N PRO A 130 5.14 -9.52 -11.38
CA PRO A 130 5.70 -9.04 -12.67
C PRO A 130 5.12 -7.68 -13.09
N GLY A 131 5.89 -6.95 -13.88
CA GLY A 131 5.50 -5.63 -14.39
C GLY A 131 4.32 -5.69 -15.36
N SER A 132 3.47 -4.66 -15.36
CA SER A 132 2.36 -4.53 -16.31
C SER A 132 2.86 -4.53 -17.76
N ASN A 133 2.12 -5.14 -18.63
CA ASN A 133 2.32 -5.24 -20.06
C ASN A 133 3.58 -5.98 -20.52
N SER A 134 4.72 -5.79 -19.88
CA SER A 134 6.00 -6.44 -20.25
C SER A 134 6.23 -7.76 -19.54
N PHE A 135 5.55 -7.99 -18.40
CA PHE A 135 5.74 -9.15 -17.52
C PHE A 135 7.19 -9.34 -17.04
N ASP A 136 7.94 -8.26 -16.92
CA ASP A 136 9.29 -8.28 -16.38
C ASP A 136 9.31 -8.71 -14.93
N PHE A 137 10.19 -9.65 -14.60
CA PHE A 137 10.47 -10.04 -13.22
C PHE A 137 11.67 -9.29 -12.70
N GLN A 138 11.57 -8.79 -11.48
CA GLN A 138 12.60 -8.02 -10.82
C GLN A 138 13.25 -8.85 -9.69
N ASP A 139 14.52 -8.55 -9.40
CA ASP A 139 15.21 -9.10 -8.23
C ASP A 139 14.71 -8.39 -6.96
N ILE A 140 13.61 -8.90 -6.43
CA ILE A 140 12.95 -8.39 -5.22
C ILE A 140 13.90 -8.34 -4.03
N GLY A 141 14.73 -9.39 -3.84
CA GLY A 141 15.69 -9.46 -2.74
C GLY A 141 16.70 -8.31 -2.77
N LYS A 142 17.17 -8.00 -3.96
CA LYS A 142 18.11 -6.88 -4.16
C LYS A 142 17.43 -5.51 -3.98
N ILE A 143 16.21 -5.34 -4.46
CA ILE A 143 15.42 -4.11 -4.25
C ILE A 143 15.23 -3.87 -2.75
N LEU A 144 14.80 -4.88 -1.99
CA LEU A 144 14.61 -4.78 -0.53
C LEU A 144 15.94 -4.46 0.19
N SER A 145 17.05 -5.04 -0.26
CA SER A 145 18.39 -4.76 0.29
C SER A 145 18.79 -3.30 0.06
N ILE A 146 18.54 -2.76 -1.13
CA ILE A 146 18.79 -1.35 -1.47
C ILE A 146 17.90 -0.44 -0.60
N ALA A 147 16.59 -0.71 -0.55
CA ALA A 147 15.63 0.06 0.23
C ALA A 147 16.04 0.12 1.72
N LYS A 148 16.38 -1.02 2.30
CA LYS A 148 16.84 -1.12 3.69
C LYS A 148 18.12 -0.33 3.95
N LYS A 149 19.12 -0.42 3.05
CA LYS A 149 20.37 0.34 3.14
C LYS A 149 20.13 1.83 3.19
N HIS A 150 19.18 2.33 2.40
CA HIS A 150 18.85 3.75 2.29
C HIS A 150 17.70 4.19 3.20
N LYS A 151 17.10 3.29 3.96
CA LYS A 151 15.95 3.53 4.85
C LYS A 151 14.74 4.12 4.12
N VAL A 152 14.47 3.63 2.92
CA VAL A 152 13.33 4.01 2.07
C VAL A 152 12.26 2.95 2.20
N LEU A 153 10.99 3.37 2.31
CA LEU A 153 9.84 2.46 2.36
C LEU A 153 9.64 1.76 1.00
N THR A 154 9.01 0.61 1.04
CA THR A 154 8.72 -0.21 -0.13
C THR A 154 7.24 -0.54 -0.23
N ALA A 155 6.69 -0.41 -1.44
CA ALA A 155 5.35 -0.91 -1.77
C ALA A 155 5.42 -1.77 -3.02
N ILE A 156 4.60 -2.81 -3.07
CA ILE A 156 4.51 -3.68 -4.23
C ILE A 156 3.07 -3.91 -4.65
N ASP A 157 2.79 -3.72 -5.93
CA ASP A 157 1.61 -4.27 -6.57
C ASP A 157 1.87 -5.73 -6.93
N ASN A 158 1.20 -6.63 -6.20
CA ASN A 158 1.31 -8.08 -6.33
C ASN A 158 0.07 -8.71 -6.99
N THR A 159 -0.69 -7.91 -7.73
CA THR A 159 -1.94 -8.35 -8.38
C THR A 159 -1.76 -9.67 -9.15
N TRP A 160 -0.66 -9.80 -9.90
CA TRP A 160 -0.34 -11.00 -10.66
C TRP A 160 0.15 -12.17 -9.79
N GLY A 161 1.00 -11.86 -8.79
CA GLY A 161 1.61 -12.87 -7.94
C GLY A 161 0.61 -13.50 -6.98
N THR A 162 -0.36 -12.74 -6.52
CA THR A 162 -1.34 -13.14 -5.50
C THR A 162 -0.69 -13.69 -4.22
N PRO A 163 -1.38 -13.86 -3.11
CA PRO A 163 -0.79 -14.47 -1.90
C PRO A 163 -0.40 -15.94 -2.06
N TYR A 164 -0.77 -16.56 -3.18
CA TYR A 164 -0.44 -17.94 -3.45
C TYR A 164 1.00 -18.12 -3.97
N PHE A 165 1.41 -17.28 -4.93
CA PHE A 165 2.73 -17.39 -5.55
C PHE A 165 3.79 -16.53 -4.89
N LEU A 166 3.40 -15.38 -4.33
CA LEU A 166 4.33 -14.44 -3.71
C LEU A 166 3.72 -13.83 -2.45
N LYS A 167 4.50 -13.80 -1.36
CA LYS A 167 4.13 -13.17 -0.08
C LYS A 167 5.07 -12.01 0.24
N PRO A 168 4.84 -10.82 -0.34
CA PRO A 168 5.78 -9.70 -0.25
C PRO A 168 6.03 -9.22 1.18
N ILE A 169 5.02 -9.18 2.03
CA ILE A 169 5.16 -8.76 3.43
C ILE A 169 6.15 -9.66 4.17
N LYS A 170 6.05 -10.96 3.98
CA LYS A 170 6.99 -11.94 4.56
C LYS A 170 8.42 -11.76 4.05
N LEU A 171 8.58 -11.28 2.82
CA LEU A 171 9.89 -10.98 2.23
C LEU A 171 10.48 -9.66 2.74
N GLY A 172 9.67 -8.78 3.34
CA GLY A 172 10.11 -7.54 3.95
C GLY A 172 9.60 -6.25 3.29
N PHE A 173 8.59 -6.31 2.41
CA PHE A 173 7.90 -5.12 1.95
C PHE A 173 7.07 -4.47 3.06
N ASP A 174 7.03 -3.14 3.07
CA ASP A 174 6.26 -2.37 4.05
C ASP A 174 4.78 -2.29 3.67
N CYS A 175 4.45 -2.32 2.38
CA CYS A 175 3.09 -2.25 1.85
C CYS A 175 2.90 -3.20 0.67
N LEU A 176 1.69 -3.77 0.59
CA LEU A 176 1.25 -4.69 -0.47
C LEU A 176 -0.11 -4.24 -1.00
N LEU A 177 -0.27 -4.33 -2.32
CA LEU A 177 -1.51 -4.08 -3.07
C LEU A 177 -1.89 -5.31 -3.89
#